data_79991f5d289cc8e6d1f8905dde971a50
#
_entry.id   79991f5d289cc8e6d1f8905dde971a50
#
_cell.length_a   1.000
_cell.length_b   1.000
_cell.length_c   1.000
_cell.angle_alpha   90.00
_cell.angle_beta   90.00
_cell.angle_gamma   90.00
#
_symmetry.space_group_name_H-M   'P 1'
#
loop_
_entity.id
_entity.type
_entity.pdbx_description
1 polymer ?
#
loop_
_entity_poly.entity_id
_entity_poly.type
_entity_poly.pdbx_seq_one_letter_code
_entity_poly.pdbx_strand_id
1 'polypeptide(L)'
;MLFLPQGLRSGVVQALVSEPPDLVALRGASPGAMFDRGIEALGGMGRFVKPGQTVVVKPNISFDLPEEMGANTNPAVVEHVIRHCMNAGARRVYVIDHAIERWESSLERSGIGAAIRASGGIHVPSNEERFYRRVSLNGATLTSTQVHEALLENDVLITVPVLKHHGGTGVTIAIKNLMGCVWDRREYHRIGLHQSIADFLHVKKPVLSVVDAHRVITRHGPRGGSPDDVVMMNSQIISPDPVAADAASAMMLNREPSDIGHIRLASEAGFGEIDLTKLNIERISL
;
A
#
# COMPACT_ATOMS: atom_id res chain seq x y z
N MET A 1 70.20 -5.93 21.89
CA MET A 1 68.93 -5.48 22.53
C MET A 1 68.02 -4.92 21.42
N LEU A 2 67.23 -5.79 20.82
CA LEU A 2 66.33 -5.44 19.68
C LEU A 2 64.95 -5.10 20.22
N PHE A 3 64.44 -3.91 19.91
CA PHE A 3 63.06 -3.53 20.12
C PHE A 3 62.19 -3.96 18.93
N LEU A 4 61.17 -4.81 19.18
CA LEU A 4 60.12 -5.12 18.23
C LEU A 4 58.98 -4.10 18.38
N PRO A 5 58.37 -3.60 17.29
CA PRO A 5 57.25 -2.70 17.37
C PRO A 5 55.97 -3.45 17.68
N GLN A 6 55.16 -2.93 18.61
CA GLN A 6 53.83 -3.42 18.96
C GLN A 6 52.86 -3.22 17.77
N GLY A 7 52.25 -4.33 17.34
CA GLY A 7 51.25 -4.31 16.29
C GLY A 7 49.98 -3.60 16.71
N LEU A 8 49.60 -2.61 15.90
CA LEU A 8 48.27 -1.98 15.90
C LEU A 8 47.19 -3.04 15.56
N ARG A 9 46.43 -3.45 16.54
CA ARG A 9 45.19 -4.20 16.31
C ARG A 9 44.17 -3.24 15.70
N SER A 10 43.93 -3.36 14.39
CA SER A 10 42.78 -2.75 13.73
C SER A 10 41.50 -3.38 14.30
N GLY A 11 40.88 -2.68 15.24
CA GLY A 11 39.54 -2.98 15.65
C GLY A 11 38.60 -2.65 14.50
N VAL A 12 38.13 -3.66 13.78
CA VAL A 12 37.00 -3.51 12.88
C VAL A 12 35.79 -3.22 13.78
N VAL A 13 35.39 -1.94 13.83
CA VAL A 13 34.11 -1.58 14.40
C VAL A 13 33.04 -2.12 13.45
N GLN A 14 32.56 -3.30 13.77
CA GLN A 14 31.38 -3.88 13.12
C GLN A 14 30.21 -2.96 13.51
N ALA A 15 29.78 -2.09 12.59
CA ALA A 15 28.58 -1.31 12.77
C ALA A 15 27.45 -2.32 13.03
N LEU A 16 26.83 -2.22 14.20
CA LEU A 16 25.61 -2.95 14.51
C LEU A 16 24.57 -2.48 13.49
N VAL A 17 24.33 -3.30 12.47
CA VAL A 17 23.21 -3.07 11.54
C VAL A 17 21.95 -3.30 12.38
N SER A 18 21.30 -2.22 12.80
CA SER A 18 20.00 -2.30 13.46
C SER A 18 19.01 -2.97 12.52
N GLU A 19 18.18 -3.85 13.05
CA GLU A 19 17.09 -4.42 12.24
C GLU A 19 16.21 -3.29 11.69
N PRO A 20 15.82 -3.41 10.41
CA PRO A 20 14.92 -2.42 9.80
C PRO A 20 13.62 -2.32 10.60
N PRO A 21 13.00 -1.14 10.70
CA PRO A 21 11.75 -0.96 11.41
C PRO A 21 10.61 -1.78 10.79
N ASP A 22 9.58 -2.06 11.61
CA ASP A 22 8.35 -2.72 11.16
C ASP A 22 7.43 -1.75 10.42
N LEU A 23 7.56 -0.45 10.73
CA LEU A 23 6.77 0.61 10.14
C LEU A 23 7.56 1.92 10.13
N VAL A 24 7.44 2.66 9.04
CA VAL A 24 7.98 4.03 8.92
C VAL A 24 6.83 5.01 8.74
N ALA A 25 6.79 6.03 9.60
CA ALA A 25 5.86 7.15 9.53
C ALA A 25 6.61 8.42 9.12
N LEU A 26 6.22 9.01 7.98
CA LEU A 26 6.91 10.17 7.40
C LEU A 26 5.98 11.37 7.30
N ARG A 27 6.57 12.57 7.37
CA ARG A 27 5.87 13.84 7.13
C ARG A 27 6.80 14.94 6.62
N GLY A 28 6.22 15.93 5.93
CA GLY A 28 6.85 17.24 5.69
C GLY A 28 7.50 17.43 4.32
N ALA A 29 7.64 16.37 3.51
CA ALA A 29 8.19 16.48 2.16
C ALA A 29 7.15 16.20 1.06
N SER A 30 7.59 16.26 -0.21
CA SER A 30 6.77 15.80 -1.33
C SER A 30 6.49 14.30 -1.23
N PRO A 31 5.36 13.81 -1.76
CA PRO A 31 4.97 12.40 -1.66
C PRO A 31 6.03 11.42 -2.17
N GLY A 32 6.69 11.72 -3.29
CA GLY A 32 7.79 10.90 -3.82
C GLY A 32 9.01 10.90 -2.90
N ALA A 33 9.44 12.07 -2.39
CA ALA A 33 10.60 12.16 -1.50
C ALA A 33 10.36 11.45 -0.16
N MET A 34 9.13 11.48 0.36
CA MET A 34 8.77 10.70 1.55
C MET A 34 8.91 9.20 1.26
N PHE A 35 8.42 8.74 0.10
CA PHE A 35 8.58 7.34 -0.28
C PHE A 35 10.05 6.93 -0.38
N ASP A 36 10.88 7.73 -1.07
CA ASP A 36 12.32 7.44 -1.23
C ASP A 36 13.00 7.26 0.12
N ARG A 37 12.76 8.20 1.03
CA ARG A 37 13.35 8.14 2.38
C ARG A 37 12.80 7.00 3.22
N GLY A 38 11.50 6.69 3.11
CA GLY A 38 10.85 5.63 3.87
C GLY A 38 11.29 4.23 3.42
N ILE A 39 11.40 4.00 2.11
CA ILE A 39 11.86 2.71 1.60
C ILE A 39 13.35 2.47 1.92
N GLU A 40 14.17 3.53 1.96
CA GLU A 40 15.54 3.46 2.43
C GLU A 40 15.62 3.03 3.90
N ALA A 41 14.82 3.63 4.78
CA ALA A 41 14.73 3.28 6.19
C ALA A 41 14.31 1.82 6.42
N LEU A 42 13.45 1.29 5.55
CA LEU A 42 13.05 -0.13 5.54
C LEU A 42 14.10 -1.07 4.96
N GLY A 43 15.29 -0.59 4.59
CA GLY A 43 16.37 -1.40 4.03
C GLY A 43 16.35 -1.51 2.49
N GLY A 44 15.61 -0.63 1.82
CA GLY A 44 15.54 -0.53 0.36
C GLY A 44 14.56 -1.49 -0.30
N MET A 45 14.16 -1.18 -1.55
CA MET A 45 13.21 -1.99 -2.31
C MET A 45 13.71 -3.41 -2.59
N GLY A 46 15.01 -3.62 -2.65
CA GLY A 46 15.64 -4.94 -2.81
C GLY A 46 15.31 -5.93 -1.68
N ARG A 47 14.81 -5.46 -0.53
CA ARG A 47 14.26 -6.31 0.52
C ARG A 47 12.98 -7.02 0.06
N PHE A 48 12.15 -6.36 -0.74
CA PHE A 48 10.80 -6.76 -1.13
C PHE A 48 10.70 -7.31 -2.55
N VAL A 49 11.55 -6.82 -3.44
CA VAL A 49 11.56 -7.19 -4.87
C VAL A 49 12.93 -7.73 -5.23
N LYS A 50 12.98 -8.94 -5.81
CA LYS A 50 14.22 -9.56 -6.25
C LYS A 50 14.38 -9.43 -7.77
N PRO A 51 15.63 -9.42 -8.28
CA PRO A 51 15.89 -9.38 -9.72
C PRO A 51 15.12 -10.46 -10.48
N GLY A 52 14.51 -10.10 -11.59
CA GLY A 52 13.74 -11.00 -12.44
C GLY A 52 12.28 -11.23 -12.04
N GLN A 53 11.86 -10.82 -10.83
CA GLN A 53 10.47 -10.93 -10.40
C GLN A 53 9.55 -9.98 -11.17
N THR A 54 8.28 -10.35 -11.25
CA THR A 54 7.18 -9.51 -11.71
C THR A 54 6.42 -8.95 -10.52
N VAL A 55 6.07 -7.67 -10.60
CA VAL A 55 5.44 -6.93 -9.52
C VAL A 55 4.08 -6.42 -9.95
N VAL A 56 3.08 -6.55 -9.09
CA VAL A 56 1.82 -5.83 -9.18
C VAL A 56 1.83 -4.69 -8.17
N VAL A 57 1.69 -3.47 -8.65
CA VAL A 57 1.42 -2.28 -7.86
C VAL A 57 -0.08 -1.99 -7.92
N LYS A 58 -0.72 -1.93 -6.76
CA LYS A 58 -2.17 -1.69 -6.63
C LYS A 58 -2.42 -0.32 -5.97
N PRO A 59 -2.49 0.79 -6.74
CA PRO A 59 -2.93 2.08 -6.21
C PRO A 59 -4.44 2.11 -6.01
N ASN A 60 -4.99 3.27 -5.62
CA ASN A 60 -6.41 3.55 -5.68
C ASN A 60 -6.68 4.47 -6.87
N ILE A 61 -7.37 3.97 -7.92
CA ILE A 61 -7.75 4.71 -9.14
C ILE A 61 -9.27 4.62 -9.31
N SER A 62 -10.00 4.91 -8.24
CA SER A 62 -11.44 4.61 -8.20
C SER A 62 -12.32 5.67 -8.85
N PHE A 63 -11.86 6.92 -8.90
CA PHE A 63 -12.73 8.07 -9.22
C PHE A 63 -12.15 8.94 -10.32
N ASP A 64 -13.03 9.44 -11.19
CA ASP A 64 -12.75 10.43 -12.23
C ASP A 64 -12.59 11.84 -11.61
N LEU A 65 -11.53 11.98 -10.81
CA LEU A 65 -11.21 13.19 -10.07
C LEU A 65 -9.72 13.50 -10.16
N PRO A 66 -9.35 14.79 -10.19
CA PRO A 66 -7.96 15.19 -10.20
C PRO A 66 -7.30 14.96 -8.81
N GLU A 67 -5.97 15.01 -8.79
CA GLU A 67 -5.15 14.74 -7.61
C GLU A 67 -5.54 15.56 -6.38
N GLU A 68 -5.91 16.83 -6.59
CA GLU A 68 -6.23 17.78 -5.52
C GLU A 68 -7.40 17.32 -4.65
N MET A 69 -8.27 16.47 -5.18
CA MET A 69 -9.44 15.96 -4.47
C MET A 69 -9.11 14.83 -3.49
N GLY A 70 -7.88 14.30 -3.46
CA GLY A 70 -7.46 13.26 -2.53
C GLY A 70 -8.26 11.95 -2.62
N ALA A 71 -9.00 11.75 -3.71
CA ALA A 71 -9.87 10.60 -3.90
C ALA A 71 -9.13 9.37 -4.46
N ASN A 72 -8.00 9.61 -5.13
CA ASN A 72 -7.10 8.62 -5.72
C ASN A 72 -5.71 8.75 -5.10
N THR A 73 -4.89 7.73 -5.27
CA THR A 73 -3.49 7.76 -4.84
C THR A 73 -2.74 8.88 -5.56
N ASN A 74 -1.83 9.55 -4.86
CA ASN A 74 -0.97 10.56 -5.45
C ASN A 74 -0.09 9.95 -6.54
N PRO A 75 -0.08 10.52 -7.76
CA PRO A 75 0.68 9.96 -8.88
C PRO A 75 2.19 9.90 -8.64
N ALA A 76 2.77 10.85 -7.88
CA ALA A 76 4.19 10.83 -7.55
C ALA A 76 4.56 9.61 -6.68
N VAL A 77 3.69 9.18 -5.75
CA VAL A 77 3.94 7.96 -4.98
C VAL A 77 3.96 6.74 -5.89
N VAL A 78 2.99 6.63 -6.82
CA VAL A 78 2.93 5.52 -7.78
C VAL A 78 4.18 5.48 -8.65
N GLU A 79 4.61 6.63 -9.18
CA GLU A 79 5.81 6.78 -10.00
C GLU A 79 7.05 6.29 -9.26
N HIS A 80 7.28 6.77 -8.03
CA HIS A 80 8.45 6.42 -7.23
C HIS A 80 8.45 4.93 -6.84
N VAL A 81 7.30 4.36 -6.46
CA VAL A 81 7.17 2.91 -6.19
C VAL A 81 7.59 2.09 -7.41
N ILE A 82 7.08 2.43 -8.61
CA ILE A 82 7.43 1.72 -9.85
C ILE A 82 8.92 1.83 -10.15
N ARG A 83 9.50 3.05 -10.07
CA ARG A 83 10.93 3.27 -10.30
C ARG A 83 11.80 2.45 -9.36
N HIS A 84 11.48 2.42 -8.06
CA HIS A 84 12.20 1.62 -7.09
C HIS A 84 12.10 0.11 -7.37
N CYS A 85 10.93 -0.40 -7.81
CA CYS A 85 10.78 -1.78 -8.24
C CYS A 85 11.67 -2.09 -9.46
N MET A 86 11.68 -1.22 -10.47
CA MET A 86 12.53 -1.37 -11.66
C MET A 86 14.02 -1.33 -11.29
N ASN A 87 14.43 -0.39 -10.43
CA ASN A 87 15.80 -0.26 -9.94
C ASN A 87 16.27 -1.48 -9.09
N ALA A 88 15.33 -2.15 -8.41
CA ALA A 88 15.60 -3.40 -7.71
C ALA A 88 15.71 -4.60 -8.64
N GLY A 89 15.55 -4.42 -9.95
CA GLY A 89 15.68 -5.46 -10.97
C GLY A 89 14.39 -6.20 -11.29
N ALA A 90 13.21 -5.63 -10.97
CA ALA A 90 11.94 -6.20 -11.42
C ALA A 90 11.93 -6.36 -12.95
N ARG A 91 11.51 -7.54 -13.43
CA ARG A 91 11.39 -7.81 -14.88
C ARG A 91 10.27 -6.97 -15.51
N ARG A 92 9.17 -6.79 -14.79
CA ARG A 92 8.00 -5.97 -15.17
C ARG A 92 7.27 -5.51 -13.94
N VAL A 93 6.68 -4.32 -14.01
CA VAL A 93 5.80 -3.76 -12.98
C VAL A 93 4.45 -3.47 -13.62
N TYR A 94 3.44 -4.20 -13.20
CA TYR A 94 2.05 -4.05 -13.64
C TYR A 94 1.28 -3.19 -12.63
N VAL A 95 0.39 -2.35 -13.13
CA VAL A 95 -0.49 -1.52 -12.30
C VAL A 95 -1.94 -1.88 -12.61
N ILE A 96 -2.69 -2.25 -11.58
CA ILE A 96 -4.10 -2.65 -11.70
C ILE A 96 -4.96 -1.89 -10.69
N ASP A 97 -6.17 -1.56 -11.08
CA ASP A 97 -7.28 -1.21 -10.19
C ASP A 97 -8.61 -1.31 -10.94
N HIS A 98 -9.59 -2.00 -10.38
CA HIS A 98 -10.95 -1.98 -10.86
C HIS A 98 -11.64 -0.69 -10.40
N ALA A 99 -11.64 0.34 -11.24
CA ALA A 99 -12.23 1.63 -10.94
C ALA A 99 -13.75 1.53 -10.62
N ILE A 100 -14.26 2.46 -9.84
CA ILE A 100 -15.70 2.60 -9.56
C ILE A 100 -16.36 3.41 -10.67
N GLU A 101 -15.69 4.47 -11.13
CA GLU A 101 -16.12 5.30 -12.25
C GLU A 101 -15.40 4.87 -13.55
N ARG A 102 -15.55 5.62 -14.62
CA ARG A 102 -14.92 5.31 -15.92
C ARG A 102 -13.39 5.21 -15.76
N TRP A 103 -12.84 4.04 -16.03
CA TRP A 103 -11.45 3.74 -15.74
C TRP A 103 -10.46 4.59 -16.54
N GLU A 104 -10.78 4.87 -17.84
CA GLU A 104 -9.93 5.69 -18.70
C GLU A 104 -9.79 7.10 -18.16
N SER A 105 -10.92 7.75 -17.83
CA SER A 105 -10.89 9.10 -17.29
C SER A 105 -10.35 9.14 -15.86
N SER A 106 -10.65 8.14 -15.05
CA SER A 106 -10.05 8.02 -13.70
C SER A 106 -8.53 7.91 -13.76
N LEU A 107 -8.00 7.10 -14.67
CA LEU A 107 -6.57 6.90 -14.88
C LEU A 107 -5.86 8.19 -15.36
N GLU A 108 -6.43 8.87 -16.34
CA GLU A 108 -5.81 10.07 -16.89
C GLU A 108 -5.98 11.29 -15.98
N ARG A 109 -7.18 11.50 -15.45
CA ARG A 109 -7.47 12.70 -14.67
C ARG A 109 -6.82 12.71 -13.29
N SER A 110 -6.59 11.54 -12.69
CA SER A 110 -5.80 11.42 -11.45
C SER A 110 -4.30 11.69 -11.66
N GLY A 111 -3.82 11.73 -12.90
CA GLY A 111 -2.39 11.81 -13.22
C GLY A 111 -1.65 10.48 -13.12
N ILE A 112 -2.28 9.41 -12.63
CA ILE A 112 -1.63 8.12 -12.44
C ILE A 112 -1.23 7.49 -13.78
N GLY A 113 -2.03 7.66 -14.83
CA GLY A 113 -1.68 7.18 -16.17
C GLY A 113 -0.35 7.76 -16.69
N ALA A 114 -0.14 9.06 -16.49
CA ALA A 114 1.12 9.73 -16.83
C ALA A 114 2.29 9.19 -15.99
N ALA A 115 2.08 9.03 -14.69
CA ALA A 115 3.09 8.49 -13.76
C ALA A 115 3.53 7.07 -14.14
N ILE A 116 2.59 6.19 -14.49
CA ILE A 116 2.88 4.82 -14.96
C ILE A 116 3.75 4.86 -16.21
N ARG A 117 3.38 5.67 -17.21
CA ARG A 117 4.15 5.79 -18.46
C ARG A 117 5.56 6.33 -18.22
N ALA A 118 5.69 7.36 -17.38
CA ALA A 118 6.98 8.00 -17.07
C ALA A 118 7.95 7.09 -16.31
N SER A 119 7.43 6.14 -15.53
CA SER A 119 8.22 5.23 -14.69
C SER A 119 8.51 3.86 -15.32
N GLY A 120 8.01 3.60 -16.54
CA GLY A 120 8.18 2.30 -17.20
C GLY A 120 7.24 1.19 -16.69
N GLY A 121 6.21 1.55 -15.95
CA GLY A 121 5.14 0.64 -15.54
C GLY A 121 4.19 0.29 -16.68
N ILE A 122 3.41 -0.75 -16.49
CA ILE A 122 2.42 -1.25 -17.46
C ILE A 122 1.04 -1.22 -16.80
N HIS A 123 0.16 -0.35 -17.27
CA HIS A 123 -1.24 -0.41 -16.86
C HIS A 123 -1.92 -1.63 -17.47
N VAL A 124 -2.62 -2.41 -16.66
CA VAL A 124 -3.39 -3.58 -17.11
C VAL A 124 -4.88 -3.28 -16.97
N PRO A 125 -5.68 -3.40 -18.04
CA PRO A 125 -7.12 -3.20 -17.99
C PRO A 125 -7.80 -4.09 -16.94
N SER A 126 -8.74 -3.52 -16.17
CA SER A 126 -9.41 -4.21 -15.06
C SER A 126 -10.94 -4.03 -15.11
N ASN A 127 -11.48 -3.61 -16.26
CA ASN A 127 -12.88 -3.17 -16.43
C ASN A 127 -13.78 -4.21 -17.10
N GLU A 128 -13.30 -5.44 -17.31
CA GLU A 128 -14.06 -6.52 -17.93
C GLU A 128 -13.87 -7.81 -17.15
N GLU A 129 -14.96 -8.60 -17.01
CA GLU A 129 -14.95 -9.86 -16.25
C GLU A 129 -13.94 -10.87 -16.77
N ARG A 130 -13.66 -10.87 -18.05
CA ARG A 130 -12.67 -11.78 -18.68
C ARG A 130 -11.25 -11.67 -18.14
N PHE A 131 -10.90 -10.58 -17.44
CA PHE A 131 -9.60 -10.41 -16.78
C PHE A 131 -9.55 -11.05 -15.38
N TYR A 132 -10.63 -11.69 -14.94
CA TYR A 132 -10.76 -12.23 -13.60
C TYR A 132 -11.00 -13.73 -13.63
N ARG A 133 -10.36 -14.44 -12.72
CA ARG A 133 -10.56 -15.87 -12.50
C ARG A 133 -11.13 -16.12 -11.12
N ARG A 134 -12.09 -17.06 -11.03
CA ARG A 134 -12.60 -17.52 -9.74
C ARG A 134 -11.54 -18.34 -9.04
N VAL A 135 -11.30 -18.01 -7.79
CA VAL A 135 -10.38 -18.72 -6.89
C VAL A 135 -11.11 -19.08 -5.62
N SER A 136 -10.77 -20.23 -5.07
CA SER A 136 -11.20 -20.62 -3.72
C SER A 136 -10.18 -20.08 -2.70
N LEU A 137 -10.66 -19.69 -1.52
CA LEU A 137 -9.84 -19.24 -0.42
C LEU A 137 -10.36 -19.77 0.90
N ASN A 138 -9.51 -19.82 1.91
CA ASN A 138 -9.86 -20.31 3.23
C ASN A 138 -10.31 -19.17 4.16
N GLY A 139 -11.27 -18.37 3.68
CA GLY A 139 -11.83 -17.28 4.47
C GLY A 139 -12.96 -17.75 5.38
N ALA A 140 -13.22 -16.99 6.44
CA ALA A 140 -14.29 -17.29 7.39
C ALA A 140 -15.70 -17.10 6.77
N THR A 141 -15.83 -16.15 5.85
CA THR A 141 -17.09 -15.85 5.15
C THR A 141 -16.92 -15.91 3.64
N LEU A 142 -15.82 -15.37 3.12
CA LEU A 142 -15.50 -15.38 1.70
C LEU A 142 -14.72 -16.66 1.35
N THR A 143 -15.41 -17.66 0.80
CA THR A 143 -14.81 -18.96 0.43
C THR A 143 -14.38 -19.04 -1.04
N SER A 144 -14.87 -18.14 -1.88
CA SER A 144 -14.43 -17.99 -3.27
C SER A 144 -14.68 -16.57 -3.75
N THR A 145 -13.88 -16.09 -4.70
CA THR A 145 -14.07 -14.77 -5.32
C THR A 145 -13.41 -14.71 -6.71
N GLN A 146 -13.81 -13.73 -7.52
CA GLN A 146 -13.19 -13.50 -8.84
C GLN A 146 -12.07 -12.48 -8.69
N VAL A 147 -10.82 -12.93 -8.90
CA VAL A 147 -9.59 -12.15 -8.71
C VAL A 147 -8.95 -11.87 -10.06
N HIS A 148 -8.44 -10.66 -10.22
CA HIS A 148 -7.73 -10.23 -11.42
C HIS A 148 -6.52 -11.13 -11.71
N GLU A 149 -6.40 -11.62 -12.94
CA GLU A 149 -5.35 -12.56 -13.34
C GLU A 149 -3.94 -12.03 -13.08
N ALA A 150 -3.70 -10.74 -13.32
CA ALA A 150 -2.41 -10.14 -13.06
C ALA A 150 -1.99 -10.28 -11.57
N LEU A 151 -2.93 -10.29 -10.62
CA LEU A 151 -2.60 -10.55 -9.21
C LEU A 151 -2.17 -11.99 -8.97
N LEU A 152 -2.79 -12.94 -9.67
CA LEU A 152 -2.55 -14.37 -9.49
C LEU A 152 -1.24 -14.83 -10.16
N GLU A 153 -0.87 -14.21 -11.28
CA GLU A 153 0.22 -14.64 -12.16
C GLU A 153 1.56 -13.97 -11.85
N ASN A 154 1.58 -12.95 -10.99
CA ASN A 154 2.80 -12.21 -10.68
C ASN A 154 3.33 -12.53 -9.28
N ASP A 155 4.63 -12.34 -9.09
CA ASP A 155 5.36 -12.79 -7.90
C ASP A 155 5.04 -11.92 -6.68
N VAL A 156 5.03 -10.60 -6.86
CA VAL A 156 5.00 -9.61 -5.77
C VAL A 156 3.76 -8.73 -5.86
N LEU A 157 3.13 -8.46 -4.73
CA LEU A 157 2.05 -7.46 -4.59
C LEU A 157 2.52 -6.33 -3.66
N ILE A 158 2.44 -5.08 -4.16
CA ILE A 158 2.61 -3.86 -3.39
C ILE A 158 1.30 -3.08 -3.45
N THR A 159 0.69 -2.78 -2.30
CA THR A 159 -0.51 -1.93 -2.25
C THR A 159 -0.14 -0.49 -1.95
N VAL A 160 -0.74 0.45 -2.71
CA VAL A 160 -0.45 1.90 -2.60
C VAL A 160 -1.78 2.66 -2.45
N PRO A 161 -2.47 2.49 -1.31
CA PRO A 161 -3.75 3.16 -1.07
C PRO A 161 -3.58 4.65 -0.81
N VAL A 162 -4.66 5.42 -1.01
CA VAL A 162 -4.83 6.73 -0.40
C VAL A 162 -5.62 6.58 0.90
N LEU A 163 -5.15 7.23 1.97
CA LEU A 163 -5.89 7.32 3.24
C LEU A 163 -7.13 8.19 3.05
N LYS A 164 -8.31 7.68 3.41
CA LYS A 164 -9.55 8.47 3.36
C LYS A 164 -10.67 7.89 4.21
N HIS A 165 -11.56 8.77 4.65
CA HIS A 165 -12.85 8.39 5.23
C HIS A 165 -13.65 7.51 4.26
N HIS A 166 -14.46 6.61 4.79
CA HIS A 166 -15.40 5.80 4.02
C HIS A 166 -16.67 5.51 4.82
N GLY A 167 -17.82 5.89 4.29
CA GLY A 167 -19.11 5.75 4.98
C GLY A 167 -19.44 4.33 5.42
N GLY A 168 -19.11 3.30 4.61
CA GLY A 168 -19.47 1.90 4.91
C GLY A 168 -18.44 1.14 5.75
N THR A 169 -17.18 1.59 5.80
CA THR A 169 -16.09 0.86 6.49
C THR A 169 -15.30 1.73 7.46
N GLY A 170 -15.72 2.97 7.67
CA GLY A 170 -15.01 3.98 8.45
C GLY A 170 -13.83 4.58 7.69
N VAL A 171 -12.96 3.74 7.13
CA VAL A 171 -11.73 4.15 6.42
C VAL A 171 -11.52 3.35 5.13
N THR A 172 -10.74 3.91 4.20
CA THR A 172 -10.08 3.20 3.09
C THR A 172 -8.58 3.30 3.32
N ILE A 173 -7.90 2.14 3.42
CA ILE A 173 -6.45 2.03 3.58
C ILE A 173 -5.98 0.76 2.83
N ALA A 174 -4.89 0.11 3.26
CA ALA A 174 -4.21 -0.95 2.51
C ALA A 174 -5.07 -2.21 2.28
N ILE A 175 -5.66 -2.78 3.35
CA ILE A 175 -6.41 -4.04 3.24
C ILE A 175 -7.66 -3.83 2.37
N LYS A 176 -8.43 -2.75 2.67
CA LYS A 176 -9.63 -2.45 1.88
C LYS A 176 -9.32 -2.07 0.43
N ASN A 177 -8.16 -1.48 0.15
CA ASN A 177 -7.74 -1.14 -1.20
C ASN A 177 -7.69 -2.36 -2.12
N LEU A 178 -7.44 -3.56 -1.57
CA LEU A 178 -7.37 -4.81 -2.32
C LEU A 178 -8.71 -5.23 -2.96
N MET A 179 -9.85 -4.65 -2.53
CA MET A 179 -11.13 -4.84 -3.22
C MET A 179 -11.09 -4.40 -4.69
N GLY A 180 -10.17 -3.50 -5.07
CA GLY A 180 -9.94 -3.15 -6.48
C GLY A 180 -9.26 -4.26 -7.31
N CYS A 181 -8.90 -5.38 -6.71
CA CYS A 181 -8.44 -6.59 -7.40
C CYS A 181 -9.57 -7.60 -7.66
N VAL A 182 -10.81 -7.29 -7.27
CA VAL A 182 -11.98 -8.18 -7.33
C VAL A 182 -12.99 -7.67 -8.34
N TRP A 183 -13.62 -8.60 -9.09
CA TRP A 183 -14.67 -8.25 -10.05
C TRP A 183 -15.97 -7.88 -9.33
N ASP A 184 -16.62 -8.81 -8.63
CA ASP A 184 -17.90 -8.56 -7.94
C ASP A 184 -17.69 -8.09 -6.49
N ARG A 185 -17.46 -6.79 -6.32
CA ARG A 185 -17.36 -6.17 -4.98
C ARG A 185 -18.71 -6.11 -4.24
N ARG A 186 -19.85 -6.24 -4.94
CA ARG A 186 -21.20 -6.24 -4.33
C ARG A 186 -21.40 -7.49 -3.50
N GLU A 187 -20.77 -8.60 -3.88
CA GLU A 187 -20.78 -9.82 -3.09
C GLU A 187 -20.29 -9.58 -1.66
N TYR A 188 -19.20 -8.85 -1.48
CA TYR A 188 -18.63 -8.49 -0.18
C TYR A 188 -19.64 -7.75 0.72
N HIS A 189 -20.41 -6.84 0.13
CA HIS A 189 -21.47 -6.12 0.86
C HIS A 189 -22.63 -7.03 1.28
N ARG A 190 -22.91 -8.11 0.53
CA ARG A 190 -24.03 -9.04 0.82
C ARG A 190 -23.69 -10.08 1.89
N ILE A 191 -22.44 -10.55 1.90
CA ILE A 191 -22.05 -11.68 2.76
C ILE A 191 -21.33 -11.23 4.05
N GLY A 192 -20.94 -9.97 4.15
CA GLY A 192 -20.24 -9.42 5.32
C GLY A 192 -18.99 -8.64 4.90
N LEU A 193 -19.15 -7.31 4.75
CA LEU A 193 -18.15 -6.46 4.14
C LEU A 193 -16.77 -6.52 4.84
N HIS A 194 -16.75 -6.34 6.17
CA HIS A 194 -15.49 -6.31 6.92
C HIS A 194 -14.78 -7.66 6.93
N GLN A 195 -15.54 -8.75 7.09
CA GLN A 195 -14.96 -10.09 7.07
C GLN A 195 -14.42 -10.43 5.68
N SER A 196 -15.17 -10.15 4.61
CA SER A 196 -14.71 -10.42 3.24
C SER A 196 -13.46 -9.62 2.85
N ILE A 197 -13.32 -8.39 3.36
CA ILE A 197 -12.11 -7.59 3.16
C ILE A 197 -10.91 -8.25 3.85
N ALA A 198 -11.07 -8.72 5.09
CA ALA A 198 -10.00 -9.42 5.81
C ALA A 198 -9.68 -10.78 5.15
N ASP A 199 -10.71 -11.55 4.79
CA ASP A 199 -10.56 -12.86 4.14
C ASP A 199 -9.78 -12.80 2.82
N PHE A 200 -9.86 -11.68 2.08
CA PHE A 200 -9.12 -11.53 0.83
C PHE A 200 -7.61 -11.66 1.00
N LEU A 201 -7.06 -11.41 2.18
CA LEU A 201 -5.63 -11.60 2.46
C LEU A 201 -5.17 -13.06 2.31
N HIS A 202 -6.09 -14.05 2.38
CA HIS A 202 -5.80 -15.44 2.05
C HIS A 202 -5.50 -15.66 0.56
N VAL A 203 -5.93 -14.76 -0.33
CA VAL A 203 -5.59 -14.83 -1.76
C VAL A 203 -4.14 -14.41 -1.97
N LYS A 204 -3.80 -13.20 -1.52
CA LYS A 204 -2.43 -12.67 -1.60
C LYS A 204 -2.25 -11.51 -0.62
N LYS A 205 -1.38 -11.72 0.37
CA LYS A 205 -0.94 -10.66 1.27
C LYS A 205 0.07 -9.76 0.56
N PRO A 206 -0.07 -8.43 0.58
CA PRO A 206 0.96 -7.53 0.06
C PRO A 206 2.26 -7.66 0.87
N VAL A 207 3.40 -7.61 0.19
CA VAL A 207 4.72 -7.58 0.82
C VAL A 207 5.09 -6.20 1.35
N LEU A 208 4.41 -5.15 0.82
CA LEU A 208 4.61 -3.77 1.21
C LEU A 208 3.29 -3.00 1.03
N SER A 209 2.96 -2.20 2.03
CA SER A 209 1.85 -1.24 2.02
C SER A 209 2.44 0.17 2.10
N VAL A 210 2.11 1.01 1.12
CA VAL A 210 2.55 2.41 1.02
C VAL A 210 1.32 3.29 1.07
N VAL A 211 0.96 3.76 2.26
CA VAL A 211 -0.25 4.56 2.46
C VAL A 211 0.05 6.02 2.16
N ASP A 212 -0.51 6.53 1.10
CA ASP A 212 -0.52 7.95 0.78
C ASP A 212 -1.48 8.70 1.72
N ALA A 213 -0.94 9.52 2.59
CA ALA A 213 -1.65 10.41 3.49
C ALA A 213 -1.27 11.88 3.24
N HIS A 214 -0.99 12.24 1.98
CA HIS A 214 -0.65 13.62 1.61
C HIS A 214 -1.90 14.50 1.58
N ARG A 215 -2.88 14.16 0.75
CA ARG A 215 -4.23 14.77 0.71
C ARG A 215 -5.24 13.75 1.18
N VAL A 216 -5.90 14.00 2.28
CA VAL A 216 -6.76 13.04 2.95
C VAL A 216 -8.20 13.54 2.99
N ILE A 217 -9.12 12.78 2.41
CA ILE A 217 -10.56 13.02 2.58
C ILE A 217 -10.94 12.61 4.00
N THR A 218 -11.34 13.57 4.84
CA THR A 218 -11.66 13.33 6.26
C THR A 218 -13.14 13.13 6.54
N ARG A 219 -14.02 13.49 5.58
CA ARG A 219 -15.47 13.35 5.65
C ARG A 219 -16.08 13.16 4.24
N HIS A 220 -17.30 12.65 4.17
CA HIS A 220 -18.06 12.40 2.92
C HIS A 220 -17.31 11.46 1.92
N GLY A 221 -16.33 10.70 2.39
CA GLY A 221 -15.65 9.72 1.57
C GLY A 221 -16.52 8.48 1.27
N PRO A 222 -16.12 7.69 0.26
CA PRO A 222 -14.77 7.60 -0.32
C PRO A 222 -14.48 8.56 -1.48
N ARG A 223 -15.47 9.25 -2.04
CA ARG A 223 -15.29 10.14 -3.19
C ARG A 223 -14.96 11.59 -2.79
N GLY A 224 -15.45 12.01 -1.63
CA GLY A 224 -15.51 13.41 -1.22
C GLY A 224 -16.64 14.18 -1.91
N GLY A 225 -17.14 15.20 -1.25
CA GLY A 225 -18.20 16.09 -1.78
C GLY A 225 -17.67 17.41 -2.32
N SER A 226 -16.60 17.93 -1.72
CA SER A 226 -15.98 19.20 -2.07
C SER A 226 -14.49 19.23 -1.66
N PRO A 227 -13.70 20.23 -2.13
CA PRO A 227 -12.34 20.45 -1.65
C PRO A 227 -12.23 20.63 -0.12
N ASP A 228 -13.28 21.13 0.54
CA ASP A 228 -13.32 21.31 2.00
C ASP A 228 -13.32 19.99 2.79
N ASP A 229 -13.56 18.87 2.13
CA ASP A 229 -13.46 17.55 2.73
C ASP A 229 -12.01 17.04 2.82
N VAL A 230 -11.08 17.74 2.13
CA VAL A 230 -9.68 17.36 1.98
C VAL A 230 -8.80 18.12 2.95
N VAL A 231 -7.99 17.41 3.71
CA VAL A 231 -6.97 17.97 4.61
C VAL A 231 -5.59 17.60 4.09
N MET A 232 -4.71 18.60 4.01
CA MET A 232 -3.29 18.39 3.71
C MET A 232 -2.58 17.87 4.95
N MET A 233 -2.35 16.57 5.03
CA MET A 233 -1.62 15.95 6.14
C MET A 233 -0.13 15.83 5.88
N ASN A 234 0.30 15.94 4.62
CA ASN A 234 1.70 15.87 4.19
C ASN A 234 2.45 14.68 4.83
N SER A 235 1.81 13.52 4.86
CA SER A 235 2.32 12.35 5.58
C SER A 235 2.26 11.10 4.72
N GLN A 236 3.01 10.08 5.14
CA GLN A 236 3.01 8.75 4.52
C GLN A 236 3.30 7.68 5.57
N ILE A 237 2.65 6.52 5.45
CA ILE A 237 2.93 5.33 6.28
C ILE A 237 3.39 4.21 5.36
N ILE A 238 4.52 3.59 5.69
CA ILE A 238 5.06 2.47 4.92
C ILE A 238 5.34 1.29 5.86
N SER A 239 4.82 0.11 5.55
CA SER A 239 5.05 -1.10 6.34
C SER A 239 4.94 -2.37 5.49
N PRO A 240 5.75 -3.41 5.76
CA PRO A 240 5.54 -4.76 5.23
C PRO A 240 4.31 -5.46 5.86
N ASP A 241 3.80 -4.94 6.97
CA ASP A 241 2.61 -5.43 7.64
C ASP A 241 1.39 -4.56 7.25
N PRO A 242 0.41 -5.11 6.48
CA PRO A 242 -0.76 -4.36 6.07
C PRO A 242 -1.70 -4.00 7.23
N VAL A 243 -1.72 -4.78 8.31
CA VAL A 243 -2.54 -4.49 9.50
C VAL A 243 -1.93 -3.32 10.27
N ALA A 244 -0.61 -3.33 10.49
CA ALA A 244 0.11 -2.23 11.12
C ALA A 244 -0.03 -0.92 10.33
N ALA A 245 0.08 -0.99 8.98
CA ALA A 245 -0.14 0.16 8.11
C ALA A 245 -1.55 0.74 8.26
N ASP A 246 -2.57 -0.14 8.28
CA ASP A 246 -3.96 0.26 8.45
C ASP A 246 -4.21 0.81 9.86
N ALA A 247 -3.67 0.19 10.90
CA ALA A 247 -3.81 0.65 12.28
C ALA A 247 -3.21 2.04 12.49
N ALA A 248 -1.96 2.26 12.05
CA ALA A 248 -1.32 3.56 12.14
C ALA A 248 -2.06 4.65 11.36
N SER A 249 -2.57 4.30 10.17
CA SER A 249 -3.31 5.24 9.32
C SER A 249 -4.72 5.55 9.85
N ALA A 250 -5.41 4.59 10.48
CA ALA A 250 -6.71 4.81 11.10
C ALA A 250 -6.62 5.85 12.24
N MET A 251 -5.56 5.80 13.03
CA MET A 251 -5.30 6.78 14.09
C MET A 251 -5.11 8.20 13.55
N MET A 252 -4.58 8.37 12.32
CA MET A 252 -4.48 9.68 11.67
C MET A 252 -5.86 10.31 11.37
N LEU A 253 -6.91 9.49 11.27
CA LEU A 253 -8.31 9.92 11.14
C LEU A 253 -9.05 9.93 12.48
N ASN A 254 -8.33 9.89 13.61
CA ASN A 254 -8.89 9.80 14.96
C ASN A 254 -9.86 8.60 15.11
N ARG A 255 -9.50 7.46 14.52
CA ARG A 255 -10.24 6.20 14.63
C ARG A 255 -9.41 5.20 15.43
N GLU A 256 -10.05 4.53 16.38
CA GLU A 256 -9.45 3.40 17.07
C GLU A 256 -9.35 2.21 16.09
N PRO A 257 -8.16 1.62 15.85
CA PRO A 257 -7.99 0.53 14.89
C PRO A 257 -8.88 -0.68 15.17
N SER A 258 -9.10 -1.02 16.44
CA SER A 258 -9.93 -2.14 16.85
C SER A 258 -11.43 -1.94 16.55
N ASP A 259 -11.89 -0.69 16.39
CA ASP A 259 -13.26 -0.37 15.99
C ASP A 259 -13.48 -0.55 14.49
N ILE A 260 -12.40 -0.62 13.71
CA ILE A 260 -12.48 -0.86 12.27
C ILE A 260 -12.49 -2.37 12.01
N GLY A 261 -13.67 -2.91 11.76
CA GLY A 261 -13.90 -4.36 11.71
C GLY A 261 -12.92 -5.14 10.84
N HIS A 262 -12.57 -4.67 9.63
CA HIS A 262 -11.65 -5.41 8.76
C HIS A 262 -10.18 -5.35 9.23
N ILE A 263 -9.77 -4.32 9.97
CA ILE A 263 -8.42 -4.25 10.56
C ILE A 263 -8.33 -5.24 11.72
N ARG A 264 -9.31 -5.22 12.63
CA ARG A 264 -9.38 -6.14 13.76
C ARG A 264 -9.44 -7.60 13.28
N LEU A 265 -10.32 -7.94 12.35
CA LEU A 265 -10.49 -9.29 11.82
C LEU A 265 -9.25 -9.80 11.09
N ALA A 266 -8.52 -8.93 10.35
CA ALA A 266 -7.26 -9.29 9.73
C ALA A 266 -6.17 -9.58 10.76
N SER A 267 -6.12 -8.84 11.87
CA SER A 267 -5.21 -9.12 12.98
C SER A 267 -5.55 -10.41 13.70
N GLU A 268 -6.82 -10.64 14.01
CA GLU A 268 -7.31 -11.88 14.63
C GLU A 268 -7.00 -13.12 13.76
N ALA A 269 -7.01 -12.96 12.44
CA ALA A 269 -6.63 -14.01 11.49
C ALA A 269 -5.11 -14.18 11.30
N GLY A 270 -4.28 -13.40 12.01
CA GLY A 270 -2.82 -13.53 12.00
C GLY A 270 -2.14 -12.88 10.79
N PHE A 271 -2.79 -11.96 10.07
CA PHE A 271 -2.20 -11.29 8.92
C PHE A 271 -1.27 -10.13 9.30
N GLY A 272 -1.28 -9.67 10.56
CA GLY A 272 -0.38 -8.63 11.06
C GLY A 272 -0.73 -8.17 12.46
N GLU A 273 0.03 -7.20 12.97
CA GLU A 273 -0.09 -6.66 14.33
C GLU A 273 -0.90 -5.36 14.34
N ILE A 274 -1.97 -5.34 15.12
CA ILE A 274 -2.82 -4.15 15.32
C ILE A 274 -2.30 -3.26 16.46
N ASP A 275 -1.61 -3.85 17.45
CA ASP A 275 -1.05 -3.13 18.60
C ASP A 275 0.30 -2.52 18.23
N LEU A 276 0.28 -1.24 17.88
CA LEU A 276 1.46 -0.49 17.45
C LEU A 276 2.54 -0.36 18.55
N THR A 277 2.21 -0.61 19.80
CA THR A 277 3.20 -0.56 20.91
C THR A 277 4.19 -1.71 20.89
N LYS A 278 3.87 -2.79 20.17
CA LYS A 278 4.73 -3.96 19.98
C LYS A 278 5.70 -3.82 18.80
N LEU A 279 5.58 -2.76 18.01
CA LEU A 279 6.31 -2.57 16.77
C LEU A 279 7.48 -1.60 16.93
N ASN A 280 8.57 -1.87 16.21
CA ASN A 280 9.64 -0.91 15.99
C ASN A 280 9.19 0.12 14.92
N ILE A 281 8.81 1.32 15.37
CA ILE A 281 8.30 2.38 14.48
C ILE A 281 9.31 3.50 14.36
N GLU A 282 9.83 3.72 13.15
CA GLU A 282 10.66 4.88 12.84
C GLU A 282 9.79 6.07 12.41
N ARG A 283 10.02 7.24 13.01
CA ARG A 283 9.32 8.49 12.68
C ARG A 283 10.28 9.49 12.08
N ILE A 284 10.01 9.90 10.83
CA ILE A 284 10.88 10.78 10.05
C ILE A 284 10.14 12.07 9.72
N SER A 285 10.74 13.19 10.04
CA SER A 285 10.30 14.53 9.60
C SER A 285 11.33 15.07 8.59
N LEU A 286 10.85 15.51 7.43
CA LEU A 286 11.64 15.97 6.29
C LEU A 286 11.41 17.45 6.04
#